data_4eb2780aa6f3bf62f9af5ac1ed3c4978
#
_entry.id   4eb2780aa6f3bf62f9af5ac1ed3c4978
#
_cell.length_a   1.000
_cell.length_b   1.000
_cell.length_c   1.000
_cell.angle_alpha   90.00
_cell.angle_beta   90.00
_cell.angle_gamma   90.00
#
_symmetry.space_group_name_H-M   'P 1'
#
loop_
_entity.id
_entity.type
_entity.pdbx_description
1 polymer ?
#
loop_
_entity_poly.entity_id
_entity_poly.type
_entity_poly.pdbx_seq_one_letter_code
_entity_poly.pdbx_strand_id
1 'polypeptide(L)'
;NTKKLTKLFAIGALALGVLVVAGCGDDTSKDAKVNPDAKVINVATRGTVRPYSYTDDNGNLTGFDVELLKEIERRNPDLHFNFKPMAVDAAFVAMDAGQVDMIANQMRRNPTREAKYYYTNEVNNYSTRKLVVKNDRNDISKLDDLKGKKIAVTTSSEFNELVKQFNGTANPQIEVIYTDKAGAETLNLVATGRADAAGEYEYVINSAIKDRGLPLKAVGDVLAVVPTYFLSKRTDDMKQVNEKIDKTMKEMRADGTLKKL
;
A
#
# COMPACT_ATOMS: atom_id res chain seq x y z
N ASN A 1 -67.59 5.53 33.47
CA ASN A 1 -68.10 6.91 33.39
C ASN A 1 -67.15 7.72 32.51
N THR A 2 -67.41 7.78 31.22
CA THR A 2 -68.13 8.88 30.48
C THR A 2 -67.49 10.23 30.65
N LYS A 3 -67.03 10.88 29.62
CA LYS A 3 -67.52 11.55 28.44
C LYS A 3 -66.42 12.37 27.88
N LYS A 4 -66.08 12.31 26.59
CA LYS A 4 -66.56 13.11 25.46
C LYS A 4 -66.41 14.66 25.62
N LEU A 5 -65.61 15.31 24.75
CA LEU A 5 -66.07 16.18 23.65
C LEU A 5 -64.84 17.01 23.19
N THR A 6 -64.34 16.94 22.00
CA THR A 6 -64.69 17.51 20.68
C THR A 6 -64.50 19.04 20.52
N LYS A 7 -63.82 19.39 19.40
CA LYS A 7 -63.85 20.63 18.56
C LYS A 7 -62.97 21.80 18.99
N LEU A 8 -62.46 22.64 18.15
CA LEU A 8 -62.40 22.83 16.67
C LEU A 8 -61.53 24.06 16.40
N PHE A 9 -60.88 24.10 15.27
CA PHE A 9 -60.42 25.26 14.45
C PHE A 9 -59.78 26.50 15.08
N ALA A 10 -58.60 26.91 14.56
CA ALA A 10 -58.52 28.13 13.77
C ALA A 10 -57.18 28.29 13.08
N ILE A 11 -57.28 28.62 11.83
CA ILE A 11 -56.31 29.06 10.85
C ILE A 11 -55.70 30.39 11.24
N GLY A 12 -54.37 30.55 11.03
CA GLY A 12 -53.70 31.84 11.08
C GLY A 12 -52.40 31.80 10.31
N ALA A 13 -52.45 32.20 9.05
CA ALA A 13 -51.27 32.49 8.25
C ALA A 13 -50.84 33.97 8.48
N LEU A 14 -49.52 34.19 8.55
CA LEU A 14 -48.83 35.45 8.14
C LEU A 14 -47.32 35.20 8.37
N ALA A 15 -46.53 35.07 7.38
CA ALA A 15 -45.80 36.00 6.51
C ALA A 15 -44.57 36.64 7.13
N LEU A 16 -43.46 36.42 6.40
CA LEU A 16 -42.22 37.17 6.23
C LEU A 16 -41.30 37.43 7.42
N GLY A 17 -40.11 36.95 7.24
CA GLY A 17 -38.92 37.43 7.92
C GLY A 17 -37.68 36.81 7.30
N VAL A 18 -37.24 37.33 6.15
CA VAL A 18 -35.91 37.05 5.57
C VAL A 18 -34.87 37.71 6.45
N LEU A 19 -34.03 36.95 7.11
CA LEU A 19 -32.76 37.41 7.67
C LEU A 19 -31.66 36.65 7.03
N VAL A 20 -31.06 37.29 6.03
CA VAL A 20 -29.75 36.91 5.48
C VAL A 20 -28.71 37.21 6.51
N VAL A 21 -28.12 36.22 7.13
CA VAL A 21 -26.85 36.36 7.81
C VAL A 21 -25.79 35.72 6.93
N ALA A 22 -25.04 36.55 6.25
CA ALA A 22 -23.78 36.19 5.63
C ALA A 22 -22.79 35.85 6.74
N GLY A 23 -22.56 34.60 6.98
CA GLY A 23 -21.47 34.06 7.77
C GLY A 23 -20.48 33.40 6.84
N CYS A 24 -19.40 34.08 6.50
CA CYS A 24 -18.21 33.47 5.93
C CYS A 24 -17.62 32.53 6.97
N GLY A 25 -17.80 31.23 6.74
CA GLY A 25 -17.06 30.20 7.39
C GLY A 25 -16.48 29.33 6.28
N ASP A 26 -15.19 29.50 6.05
CA ASP A 26 -14.40 28.72 5.09
C ASP A 26 -14.20 27.33 5.70
N ASP A 27 -15.13 26.44 5.46
CA ASP A 27 -15.02 25.03 5.85
C ASP A 27 -14.81 24.22 4.57
N THR A 28 -13.54 24.15 4.13
CA THR A 28 -13.11 23.34 3.00
C THR A 28 -12.90 21.89 3.39
N SER A 29 -13.90 21.22 3.89
CA SER A 29 -14.02 19.77 3.74
C SER A 29 -14.72 19.50 2.42
N LYS A 30 -13.93 19.45 1.35
CA LYS A 30 -14.40 18.95 0.04
C LYS A 30 -14.57 17.44 0.12
N ASP A 31 -15.66 16.98 0.69
CA ASP A 31 -16.24 15.68 0.32
C ASP A 31 -16.69 15.82 -1.15
N ALA A 32 -15.82 15.45 -2.06
CA ALA A 32 -16.17 15.34 -3.46
C ALA A 32 -17.35 14.34 -3.52
N LYS A 33 -18.54 14.82 -3.90
CA LYS A 33 -19.71 13.95 -4.05
C LYS A 33 -19.35 12.86 -5.03
N VAL A 34 -19.30 11.61 -4.56
CA VAL A 34 -19.11 10.43 -5.39
C VAL A 34 -20.22 10.43 -6.44
N ASN A 35 -19.86 10.29 -7.71
CA ASN A 35 -20.83 10.13 -8.78
C ASN A 35 -21.67 8.88 -8.50
N PRO A 36 -23.01 8.99 -8.35
CA PRO A 36 -23.86 7.84 -8.03
C PRO A 36 -23.86 6.76 -9.11
N ASP A 37 -23.50 7.12 -10.35
CA ASP A 37 -23.42 6.21 -11.49
C ASP A 37 -22.00 5.64 -11.69
N ALA A 38 -21.04 6.01 -10.83
CA ALA A 38 -19.68 5.52 -10.92
C ALA A 38 -19.61 4.03 -10.65
N LYS A 39 -18.77 3.33 -11.43
CA LYS A 39 -18.41 1.95 -11.17
C LYS A 39 -17.57 1.87 -9.90
N VAL A 40 -18.05 1.16 -8.89
CA VAL A 40 -17.35 0.95 -7.63
C VAL A 40 -16.33 -0.15 -7.78
N ILE A 41 -15.08 0.15 -7.47
CA ILE A 41 -13.96 -0.79 -7.41
C ILE A 41 -13.54 -0.95 -5.94
N ASN A 42 -13.72 -2.13 -5.39
CA ASN A 42 -13.29 -2.44 -4.03
C ASN A 42 -11.79 -2.72 -4.02
N VAL A 43 -11.02 -1.88 -3.33
CA VAL A 43 -9.56 -1.91 -3.30
C VAL A 43 -9.08 -2.33 -1.91
N ALA A 44 -8.42 -3.48 -1.82
CA ALA A 44 -7.72 -3.87 -0.61
C ALA A 44 -6.38 -3.15 -0.51
N THR A 45 -6.08 -2.62 0.65
CA THR A 45 -4.78 -2.02 0.98
C THR A 45 -4.48 -2.24 2.45
N ARG A 46 -3.21 -2.22 2.87
CA ARG A 46 -2.87 -2.55 4.27
C ARG A 46 -3.32 -1.50 5.26
N GLY A 47 -3.21 -0.22 4.91
CA GLY A 47 -3.55 0.88 5.81
C GLY A 47 -2.57 1.08 6.98
N THR A 48 -1.43 0.39 6.99
CA THR A 48 -0.44 0.39 8.09
C THR A 48 1.00 0.58 7.62
N VAL A 49 1.23 0.80 6.33
CA VAL A 49 2.58 0.84 5.72
C VAL A 49 2.88 2.20 5.13
N ARG A 50 3.67 2.99 5.85
CA ARG A 50 4.20 4.27 5.36
C ARG A 50 5.33 4.03 4.36
N PRO A 51 5.44 4.82 3.32
CA PRO A 51 4.60 5.95 2.92
C PRO A 51 3.44 5.58 1.97
N TYR A 52 3.18 4.30 1.74
CA TYR A 52 2.32 3.82 0.64
C TYR A 52 0.83 3.78 0.96
N SER A 53 0.47 3.21 2.13
CA SER A 53 -0.91 3.08 2.58
C SER A 53 -0.92 3.05 4.11
N TYR A 54 -1.43 4.10 4.73
CA TYR A 54 -1.47 4.23 6.18
C TYR A 54 -2.61 5.13 6.63
N THR A 55 -2.97 5.02 7.89
CA THR A 55 -3.91 5.93 8.53
C THR A 55 -3.13 7.09 9.15
N ASP A 56 -3.52 8.31 8.84
CA ASP A 56 -2.94 9.53 9.40
C ASP A 56 -3.39 9.76 10.86
N ASP A 57 -2.88 10.82 11.48
CA ASP A 57 -3.19 11.15 12.87
C ASP A 57 -4.66 11.57 13.08
N ASN A 58 -5.39 11.90 12.00
CA ASN A 58 -6.81 12.21 12.00
C ASN A 58 -7.70 11.00 11.72
N GLY A 59 -7.12 9.82 11.52
CA GLY A 59 -7.84 8.59 11.22
C GLY A 59 -8.18 8.41 9.74
N ASN A 60 -7.66 9.24 8.84
CA ASN A 60 -7.91 9.12 7.41
C ASN A 60 -6.91 8.19 6.74
N LEU A 61 -7.40 7.33 5.85
CA LEU A 61 -6.56 6.50 5.01
C LEU A 61 -5.91 7.35 3.92
N THR A 62 -4.59 7.32 3.85
CA THR A 62 -3.75 8.07 2.93
C THR A 62 -2.49 7.29 2.55
N GLY A 63 -1.57 7.93 1.88
CA GLY A 63 -0.31 7.38 1.39
C GLY A 63 -0.29 7.30 -0.12
N PHE A 64 0.91 7.07 -0.68
CA PHE A 64 1.14 7.18 -2.12
C PHE A 64 0.15 6.38 -2.98
N ASP A 65 -0.07 5.10 -2.65
CA ASP A 65 -0.98 4.25 -3.44
C ASP A 65 -2.43 4.72 -3.35
N VAL A 66 -2.83 5.21 -2.17
CA VAL A 66 -4.20 5.72 -1.93
C VAL A 66 -4.42 7.03 -2.68
N GLU A 67 -3.50 7.97 -2.55
CA GLU A 67 -3.60 9.30 -3.21
C GLU A 67 -3.47 9.17 -4.73
N LEU A 68 -2.67 8.23 -5.23
CA LEU A 68 -2.59 7.91 -6.65
C LEU A 68 -3.97 7.44 -7.19
N LEU A 69 -4.62 6.51 -6.51
CA LEU A 69 -5.94 6.04 -6.93
C LEU A 69 -7.02 7.12 -6.79
N LYS A 70 -6.96 7.97 -5.77
CA LYS A 70 -7.86 9.13 -5.64
C LYS A 70 -7.68 10.13 -6.79
N GLU A 71 -6.44 10.41 -7.22
CA GLU A 71 -6.19 11.28 -8.37
C GLU A 71 -6.66 10.63 -9.69
N ILE A 72 -6.49 9.32 -9.83
CA ILE A 72 -7.03 8.56 -10.97
C ILE A 72 -8.56 8.66 -11.00
N GLU A 73 -9.23 8.50 -9.87
CA GLU A 73 -10.69 8.69 -9.73
C GLU A 73 -11.11 10.11 -10.14
N ARG A 74 -10.41 11.13 -9.66
CA ARG A 74 -10.69 12.53 -10.00
C ARG A 74 -10.66 12.78 -11.50
N ARG A 75 -9.78 12.10 -12.23
CA ARG A 75 -9.66 12.18 -13.70
C ARG A 75 -10.64 11.28 -14.44
N ASN A 76 -11.21 10.29 -13.76
CA ASN A 76 -12.17 9.32 -14.30
C ASN A 76 -13.43 9.26 -13.42
N PRO A 77 -14.34 10.24 -13.54
CA PRO A 77 -15.50 10.35 -12.64
C PRO A 77 -16.52 9.19 -12.80
N ASP A 78 -16.31 8.31 -13.76
CA ASP A 78 -17.04 7.06 -13.94
C ASP A 78 -16.47 5.89 -13.10
N LEU A 79 -15.40 6.11 -12.37
CA LEU A 79 -14.81 5.17 -11.40
C LEU A 79 -14.90 5.71 -9.98
N HIS A 80 -15.10 4.81 -9.00
CA HIS A 80 -15.00 5.10 -7.58
C HIS A 80 -14.21 4.00 -6.88
N PHE A 81 -13.10 4.35 -6.23
CA PHE A 81 -12.29 3.40 -5.46
C PHE A 81 -12.74 3.37 -3.99
N ASN A 82 -13.33 2.27 -3.60
CA ASN A 82 -13.74 2.01 -2.22
C ASN A 82 -12.64 1.22 -1.50
N PHE A 83 -11.89 1.88 -0.63
CA PHE A 83 -10.75 1.28 0.08
C PHE A 83 -11.19 0.41 1.25
N LYS A 84 -10.61 -0.78 1.32
CA LYS A 84 -10.83 -1.77 2.39
C LYS A 84 -9.48 -2.14 3.01
N PRO A 85 -9.12 -1.58 4.18
CA PRO A 85 -7.88 -1.93 4.86
C PRO A 85 -7.90 -3.38 5.33
N MET A 86 -6.88 -4.14 4.92
CA MET A 86 -6.68 -5.54 5.34
C MET A 86 -5.26 -6.03 5.03
N ALA A 87 -4.85 -7.10 5.68
CA ALA A 87 -3.59 -7.78 5.39
C ALA A 87 -3.58 -8.40 3.98
N VAL A 88 -2.40 -8.58 3.39
CA VAL A 88 -2.24 -9.07 2.01
C VAL A 88 -2.89 -10.45 1.81
N ASP A 89 -2.68 -11.38 2.75
CA ASP A 89 -3.25 -12.73 2.65
C ASP A 89 -4.77 -12.69 2.68
N ALA A 90 -5.36 -11.86 3.56
CA ALA A 90 -6.80 -11.64 3.61
C ALA A 90 -7.32 -10.99 2.32
N ALA A 91 -6.53 -10.11 1.69
CA ALA A 91 -6.89 -9.47 0.43
C ALA A 91 -7.03 -10.48 -0.72
N PHE A 92 -6.13 -11.46 -0.81
CA PHE A 92 -6.26 -12.53 -1.80
C PHE A 92 -7.48 -13.41 -1.56
N VAL A 93 -7.75 -13.78 -0.32
CA VAL A 93 -8.95 -14.54 0.04
C VAL A 93 -10.22 -13.76 -0.31
N ALA A 94 -10.27 -12.47 0.02
CA ALA A 94 -11.39 -11.60 -0.29
C ALA A 94 -11.58 -11.40 -1.82
N MET A 95 -10.49 -11.34 -2.59
CA MET A 95 -10.53 -11.27 -4.05
C MET A 95 -11.08 -12.55 -4.66
N ASP A 96 -10.61 -13.70 -4.21
CA ASP A 96 -11.11 -15.01 -4.68
C ASP A 96 -12.59 -15.22 -4.31
N ALA A 97 -13.04 -14.63 -3.21
CA ALA A 97 -14.45 -14.61 -2.79
C ALA A 97 -15.30 -13.53 -3.48
N GLY A 98 -14.73 -12.70 -4.36
CA GLY A 98 -15.43 -11.63 -5.08
C GLY A 98 -15.76 -10.38 -4.26
N GLN A 99 -15.17 -10.23 -3.07
CA GLN A 99 -15.39 -9.10 -2.17
C GLN A 99 -14.43 -7.93 -2.44
N VAL A 100 -13.34 -8.18 -3.13
CA VAL A 100 -12.30 -7.23 -3.51
C VAL A 100 -12.02 -7.39 -4.99
N ASP A 101 -11.84 -6.27 -5.68
CA ASP A 101 -11.58 -6.22 -7.12
C ASP A 101 -10.11 -5.96 -7.44
N MET A 102 -9.41 -5.23 -6.55
CA MET A 102 -8.03 -4.78 -6.74
C MET A 102 -7.26 -4.83 -5.41
N ILE A 103 -5.96 -5.07 -5.51
CA ILE A 103 -5.01 -4.98 -4.39
C ILE A 103 -3.98 -3.89 -4.69
N ALA A 104 -3.88 -2.91 -3.80
CA ALA A 104 -2.89 -1.83 -3.81
C ALA A 104 -1.95 -1.99 -2.61
N ASN A 105 -0.95 -2.85 -2.74
CA ASN A 105 -0.02 -3.26 -1.67
C ASN A 105 1.39 -3.48 -2.18
N GLN A 106 1.90 -2.61 -3.04
CA GLN A 106 3.24 -2.72 -3.65
C GLN A 106 3.43 -4.12 -4.26
N MET A 107 2.47 -4.52 -5.12
CA MET A 107 2.43 -5.87 -5.68
C MET A 107 3.47 -6.03 -6.78
N ARG A 108 4.39 -6.97 -6.58
CA ARG A 108 5.37 -7.36 -7.60
C ARG A 108 4.75 -8.38 -8.54
N ARG A 109 5.15 -8.33 -9.82
CA ARG A 109 4.80 -9.38 -10.77
C ARG A 109 5.56 -10.67 -10.45
N ASN A 110 4.88 -11.79 -10.57
CA ASN A 110 5.50 -13.09 -10.66
C ASN A 110 4.64 -14.03 -11.53
N PRO A 111 5.21 -15.08 -12.15
CA PRO A 111 4.48 -15.95 -13.08
C PRO A 111 3.24 -16.61 -12.46
N THR A 112 3.32 -17.02 -11.20
CA THR A 112 2.20 -17.68 -10.49
C THR A 112 1.00 -16.74 -10.34
N ARG A 113 1.24 -15.50 -9.96
CA ARG A 113 0.20 -14.48 -9.82
C ARG A 113 -0.33 -14.03 -11.18
N GLU A 114 0.55 -13.85 -12.18
CA GLU A 114 0.15 -13.45 -13.53
C GLU A 114 -0.74 -14.48 -14.23
N ALA A 115 -0.61 -15.75 -13.89
CA ALA A 115 -1.49 -16.81 -14.39
C ALA A 115 -2.93 -16.66 -13.87
N LYS A 116 -3.12 -16.12 -12.66
CA LYS A 116 -4.41 -16.05 -11.95
C LYS A 116 -5.05 -14.67 -11.95
N TYR A 117 -4.25 -13.61 -11.94
CA TYR A 117 -4.69 -12.22 -11.77
C TYR A 117 -4.18 -11.34 -12.92
N TYR A 118 -4.80 -10.18 -13.09
CA TYR A 118 -4.26 -9.11 -13.92
C TYR A 118 -3.39 -8.17 -13.09
N TYR A 119 -2.43 -7.56 -13.75
CA TYR A 119 -1.69 -6.40 -13.26
C TYR A 119 -1.93 -5.22 -14.17
N THR A 120 -1.86 -4.00 -13.64
CA THR A 120 -1.65 -2.80 -14.46
C THR A 120 -0.32 -2.92 -15.22
N ASN A 121 -0.20 -2.25 -16.36
CA ASN A 121 1.04 -2.23 -17.13
C ASN A 121 2.01 -1.15 -16.63
N GLU A 122 1.45 -0.02 -16.19
CA GLU A 122 2.25 1.07 -15.66
C GLU A 122 2.75 0.76 -14.25
N VAL A 123 4.03 1.04 -14.04
CA VAL A 123 4.66 0.96 -12.71
C VAL A 123 4.10 2.10 -11.87
N ASN A 124 3.53 1.78 -10.71
CA ASN A 124 3.05 2.80 -9.79
C ASN A 124 4.16 3.26 -8.84
N ASN A 125 5.08 2.37 -8.46
CA ASN A 125 6.18 2.68 -7.57
C ASN A 125 7.32 1.66 -7.71
N TYR A 126 8.44 1.93 -7.04
CA TYR A 126 9.58 1.03 -6.94
C TYR A 126 9.86 0.72 -5.47
N SER A 127 10.02 -0.55 -5.14
CA SER A 127 10.55 -0.98 -3.85
C SER A 127 12.05 -1.21 -3.97
N THR A 128 12.82 -0.60 -3.10
CA THR A 128 14.27 -0.75 -3.05
C THR A 128 14.67 -1.71 -1.93
N ARG A 129 15.59 -2.64 -2.23
CA ARG A 129 16.11 -3.60 -1.27
C ARG A 129 17.52 -3.19 -0.85
N LYS A 130 17.78 -3.24 0.45
CA LYS A 130 19.10 -2.96 1.04
C LYS A 130 19.48 -4.03 2.05
N LEU A 131 20.76 -4.11 2.38
CA LEU A 131 21.19 -4.83 3.55
C LEU A 131 20.72 -4.11 4.82
N VAL A 132 20.36 -4.90 5.82
CA VAL A 132 20.02 -4.44 7.16
C VAL A 132 20.85 -5.18 8.19
N VAL A 133 21.38 -4.44 9.15
CA VAL A 133 22.21 -4.93 10.24
C VAL A 133 21.74 -4.33 11.56
N LYS A 134 22.26 -4.81 12.69
CA LYS A 134 22.07 -4.12 13.96
C LYS A 134 22.68 -2.72 13.91
N ASN A 135 22.07 -1.79 14.60
CA ASN A 135 22.45 -0.38 14.56
C ASN A 135 23.87 -0.09 15.09
N ASP A 136 24.44 -0.98 15.89
CA ASP A 136 25.80 -0.89 16.42
C ASP A 136 26.87 -1.51 15.48
N ARG A 137 26.48 -2.17 14.39
CA ARG A 137 27.40 -2.78 13.41
C ARG A 137 27.87 -1.75 12.39
N ASN A 138 29.18 -1.69 12.15
CA ASN A 138 29.80 -0.79 11.16
C ASN A 138 30.74 -1.52 10.20
N ASP A 139 30.78 -2.84 10.28
CA ASP A 139 31.68 -3.71 9.52
C ASP A 139 31.03 -4.31 8.26
N ILE A 140 29.74 -4.05 8.02
CA ILE A 140 28.98 -4.61 6.91
C ILE A 140 28.30 -3.48 6.13
N SER A 141 28.62 -3.40 4.82
CA SER A 141 27.96 -2.48 3.87
C SER A 141 27.63 -3.12 2.51
N LYS A 142 28.18 -4.30 2.23
CA LYS A 142 28.01 -5.04 0.97
C LYS A 142 28.09 -6.54 1.21
N LEU A 143 27.69 -7.34 0.23
CA LEU A 143 27.71 -8.82 0.33
C LEU A 143 29.13 -9.38 0.61
N ASP A 144 30.18 -8.75 0.07
CA ASP A 144 31.56 -9.17 0.33
C ASP A 144 31.92 -9.14 1.81
N ASP A 145 31.37 -8.21 2.57
CA ASP A 145 31.62 -8.09 4.01
C ASP A 145 30.95 -9.21 4.83
N LEU A 146 30.03 -9.95 4.19
CA LEU A 146 29.32 -11.07 4.81
C LEU A 146 29.99 -12.44 4.59
N LYS A 147 31.06 -12.51 3.84
CA LYS A 147 31.82 -13.77 3.65
C LYS A 147 32.20 -14.36 5.01
N GLY A 148 31.83 -15.62 5.23
CA GLY A 148 32.03 -16.31 6.51
C GLY A 148 31.09 -15.87 7.64
N LYS A 149 30.13 -15.00 7.37
CA LYS A 149 29.09 -14.54 8.29
C LYS A 149 27.72 -15.09 7.90
N LYS A 150 26.70 -14.78 8.69
CA LYS A 150 25.32 -15.30 8.54
C LYS A 150 24.38 -14.26 7.97
N ILE A 151 23.64 -14.63 6.92
CA ILE A 151 22.56 -13.81 6.37
C ILE A 151 21.22 -14.52 6.48
N ALA A 152 20.20 -13.81 6.94
CA ALA A 152 18.83 -14.30 6.96
C ALA A 152 18.14 -14.02 5.62
N VAL A 153 17.49 -15.03 5.04
CA VAL A 153 16.87 -14.97 3.72
C VAL A 153 15.50 -15.65 3.74
N THR A 154 14.50 -14.98 3.19
CA THR A 154 13.20 -15.62 2.92
C THR A 154 13.34 -16.51 1.68
N THR A 155 12.99 -17.79 1.81
CA THR A 155 13.19 -18.81 0.79
C THR A 155 12.56 -18.44 -0.56
N SER A 156 11.37 -17.85 -0.55
CA SER A 156 10.61 -17.47 -1.74
C SER A 156 10.97 -16.09 -2.31
N SER A 157 11.96 -15.40 -1.73
CA SER A 157 12.34 -14.06 -2.20
C SER A 157 13.32 -14.10 -3.38
N GLU A 158 13.24 -13.12 -4.26
CA GLU A 158 14.23 -12.90 -5.31
C GLU A 158 15.64 -12.63 -4.75
N PHE A 159 15.72 -12.14 -3.52
CA PHE A 159 16.99 -11.95 -2.81
C PHE A 159 17.72 -13.26 -2.57
N ASN A 160 16.99 -14.37 -2.40
CA ASN A 160 17.57 -15.69 -2.29
C ASN A 160 18.42 -16.04 -3.54
N GLU A 161 17.92 -15.74 -4.72
CA GLU A 161 18.66 -15.99 -5.95
C GLU A 161 19.93 -15.13 -6.07
N LEU A 162 19.86 -13.87 -5.61
CA LEU A 162 21.02 -12.99 -5.56
C LEU A 162 22.12 -13.53 -4.61
N VAL A 163 21.74 -13.99 -3.43
CA VAL A 163 22.69 -14.58 -2.47
C VAL A 163 23.27 -15.90 -2.98
N LYS A 164 22.47 -16.76 -3.61
CA LYS A 164 22.95 -18.00 -4.26
C LYS A 164 23.96 -17.69 -5.34
N GLN A 165 23.68 -16.73 -6.20
CA GLN A 165 24.60 -16.31 -7.26
C GLN A 165 25.91 -15.79 -6.69
N PHE A 166 25.85 -14.96 -5.68
CA PHE A 166 27.05 -14.45 -4.97
C PHE A 166 27.87 -15.61 -4.39
N ASN A 167 27.22 -16.53 -3.68
CA ASN A 167 27.87 -17.70 -3.07
C ASN A 167 28.47 -18.66 -4.08
N GLY A 168 28.02 -18.64 -5.35
CA GLY A 168 28.58 -19.46 -6.41
C GLY A 168 30.07 -19.22 -6.65
N THR A 169 30.58 -18.03 -6.33
CA THR A 169 31.99 -17.65 -6.51
C THR A 169 32.66 -17.18 -5.23
N ALA A 170 31.91 -16.97 -4.14
CA ALA A 170 32.43 -16.48 -2.88
C ALA A 170 33.23 -17.55 -2.13
N ASN A 171 34.37 -17.16 -1.58
CA ASN A 171 35.19 -17.98 -0.67
C ASN A 171 35.77 -17.11 0.45
N PRO A 172 35.42 -17.35 1.73
CA PRO A 172 34.36 -18.29 2.15
C PRO A 172 32.97 -17.83 1.70
N GLN A 173 32.03 -18.73 1.64
CA GLN A 173 30.62 -18.43 1.35
C GLN A 173 29.98 -17.69 2.53
N ILE A 174 28.85 -17.03 2.26
CA ILE A 174 27.93 -16.53 3.28
C ILE A 174 27.09 -17.71 3.75
N GLU A 175 27.00 -17.94 5.06
CA GLU A 175 26.08 -18.91 5.65
C GLU A 175 24.66 -18.37 5.59
N VAL A 176 23.75 -19.10 4.97
CA VAL A 176 22.36 -18.66 4.79
C VAL A 176 21.45 -19.31 5.82
N ILE A 177 20.72 -18.48 6.56
CA ILE A 177 19.65 -18.89 7.47
C ILE A 177 18.34 -18.66 6.74
N TYR A 178 17.65 -19.74 6.36
CA TYR A 178 16.39 -19.69 5.64
C TYR A 178 15.21 -19.54 6.57
N THR A 179 14.23 -18.74 6.17
CA THR A 179 12.90 -18.67 6.76
C THR A 179 11.85 -18.69 5.66
N ASP A 180 10.68 -19.25 5.94
CA ASP A 180 9.52 -19.25 5.06
C ASP A 180 8.61 -18.03 5.29
N LYS A 181 8.85 -17.29 6.36
CA LYS A 181 8.10 -16.07 6.72
C LYS A 181 8.83 -14.82 6.23
N ALA A 182 8.06 -13.92 5.61
CA ALA A 182 8.61 -12.68 5.08
C ALA A 182 9.02 -11.69 6.18
N GLY A 183 9.91 -10.77 5.84
CA GLY A 183 10.35 -9.56 6.49
C GLY A 183 10.47 -9.53 8.01
N ALA A 184 9.39 -9.78 8.74
CA ALA A 184 9.40 -9.70 10.19
C ALA A 184 10.34 -10.72 10.86
N GLU A 185 10.44 -11.92 10.32
CA GLU A 185 11.30 -12.96 10.90
C GLU A 185 12.77 -12.74 10.55
N THR A 186 13.10 -12.39 9.32
CA THR A 186 14.47 -12.05 8.93
C THR A 186 15.02 -10.90 9.75
N LEU A 187 14.22 -9.86 9.97
CA LEU A 187 14.60 -8.71 10.78
C LEU A 187 14.75 -9.06 12.26
N ASN A 188 13.93 -9.96 12.80
CA ASN A 188 14.09 -10.45 14.17
C ASN A 188 15.38 -11.26 14.35
N LEU A 189 15.76 -12.07 13.38
CA LEU A 189 17.02 -12.81 13.42
C LEU A 189 18.23 -11.86 13.48
N VAL A 190 18.18 -10.76 12.74
CA VAL A 190 19.23 -9.71 12.80
C VAL A 190 19.18 -8.96 14.13
N ALA A 191 18.02 -8.51 14.57
CA ALA A 191 17.85 -7.76 15.82
C ALA A 191 18.33 -8.54 17.05
N THR A 192 18.16 -9.86 17.06
CA THR A 192 18.60 -10.76 18.13
C THR A 192 20.04 -11.25 17.99
N GLY A 193 20.75 -10.88 16.92
CA GLY A 193 22.13 -11.30 16.64
C GLY A 193 22.27 -12.75 16.16
N ARG A 194 21.18 -13.41 15.81
CA ARG A 194 21.18 -14.79 15.26
C ARG A 194 21.59 -14.81 13.79
N ALA A 195 21.43 -13.71 13.09
CA ALA A 195 22.01 -13.44 11.78
C ALA A 195 22.78 -12.11 11.85
N ASP A 196 23.85 -11.98 11.04
CA ASP A 196 24.64 -10.76 10.95
C ASP A 196 23.94 -9.70 10.11
N ALA A 197 23.20 -10.12 9.09
CA ALA A 197 22.44 -9.25 8.20
C ALA A 197 21.22 -9.96 7.62
N ALA A 198 20.36 -9.17 7.00
CA ALA A 198 19.32 -9.61 6.07
C ALA A 198 19.27 -8.66 4.88
N GLY A 199 18.58 -9.04 3.81
CA GLY A 199 18.28 -8.17 2.69
C GLY A 199 16.77 -7.95 2.63
N GLU A 200 16.32 -6.73 2.92
CA GLU A 200 14.90 -6.41 2.99
C GLU A 200 14.55 -5.12 2.25
N TYR A 201 13.27 -4.95 1.94
CA TYR A 201 12.79 -3.69 1.40
C TYR A 201 12.93 -2.57 2.41
N GLU A 202 13.35 -1.40 1.97
CA GLU A 202 13.59 -0.25 2.85
C GLU A 202 12.33 0.12 3.64
N TYR A 203 11.13 0.04 3.06
CA TYR A 203 9.89 0.33 3.80
C TYR A 203 9.63 -0.69 4.92
N VAL A 204 10.01 -1.96 4.75
CA VAL A 204 9.90 -3.00 5.79
C VAL A 204 10.89 -2.72 6.91
N ILE A 205 12.12 -2.36 6.57
CA ILE A 205 13.16 -1.98 7.54
C ILE A 205 12.71 -0.75 8.35
N ASN A 206 12.26 0.29 7.67
CA ASN A 206 11.83 1.55 8.30
C ASN A 206 10.63 1.34 9.23
N SER A 207 9.66 0.53 8.83
CA SER A 207 8.52 0.17 9.69
C SER A 207 8.98 -0.60 10.94
N ALA A 208 9.88 -1.57 10.79
CA ALA A 208 10.41 -2.33 11.92
C ALA A 208 11.16 -1.43 12.93
N ILE A 209 11.91 -0.46 12.45
CA ILE A 209 12.62 0.50 13.32
C ILE A 209 11.61 1.45 13.99
N LYS A 210 10.70 2.03 13.22
CA LYS A 210 9.79 3.08 13.71
C LYS A 210 8.66 2.52 14.58
N ASP A 211 8.00 1.46 14.11
CA ASP A 211 6.77 0.97 14.72
C ASP A 211 7.03 -0.10 15.80
N ARG A 212 8.13 -0.84 15.67
CA ARG A 212 8.50 -1.92 16.58
C ARG A 212 9.74 -1.63 17.42
N GLY A 213 10.42 -0.51 17.18
CA GLY A 213 11.60 -0.11 17.93
C GLY A 213 12.80 -1.07 17.79
N LEU A 214 12.88 -1.83 16.69
CA LEU A 214 14.01 -2.75 16.51
C LEU A 214 15.33 -2.01 16.34
N PRO A 215 16.43 -2.49 16.95
CA PRO A 215 17.74 -1.85 16.92
C PRO A 215 18.48 -2.16 15.61
N LEU A 216 17.93 -1.67 14.49
CA LEU A 216 18.38 -1.96 13.13
C LEU A 216 18.74 -0.69 12.36
N LYS A 217 19.54 -0.84 11.31
CA LYS A 217 19.79 0.19 10.29
C LYS A 217 19.98 -0.46 8.92
N ALA A 218 19.51 0.22 7.88
CA ALA A 218 19.86 -0.11 6.51
C ALA A 218 21.28 0.37 6.21
N VAL A 219 22.03 -0.42 5.44
CA VAL A 219 23.43 -0.12 5.09
C VAL A 219 23.72 -0.37 3.61
N GLY A 220 24.75 0.28 3.11
CA GLY A 220 25.26 0.08 1.76
C GLY A 220 24.35 0.59 0.64
N ASP A 221 24.68 0.19 -0.58
CA ASP A 221 23.95 0.57 -1.77
C ASP A 221 22.65 -0.23 -1.93
N VAL A 222 21.79 0.24 -2.81
CA VAL A 222 20.58 -0.50 -3.20
C VAL A 222 20.98 -1.78 -3.92
N LEU A 223 20.51 -2.92 -3.44
CA LEU A 223 20.80 -4.24 -4.00
C LEU A 223 19.86 -4.59 -5.15
N ALA A 224 18.63 -4.13 -5.07
CA ALA A 224 17.63 -4.34 -6.11
C ALA A 224 16.61 -3.22 -6.11
N VAL A 225 16.11 -2.89 -7.30
CA VAL A 225 14.98 -1.98 -7.52
C VAL A 225 13.88 -2.81 -8.16
N VAL A 226 12.75 -2.94 -7.46
CA VAL A 226 11.66 -3.81 -7.88
C VAL A 226 10.44 -2.97 -8.18
N PRO A 227 9.95 -2.98 -9.44
CA PRO A 227 8.73 -2.27 -9.81
C PRO A 227 7.51 -2.90 -9.17
N THR A 228 6.57 -2.07 -8.77
CA THR A 228 5.30 -2.47 -8.18
C THR A 228 4.12 -1.97 -8.99
N TYR A 229 3.01 -2.68 -8.90
CA TYR A 229 1.83 -2.51 -9.73
C TYR A 229 0.57 -2.67 -8.87
N PHE A 230 -0.57 -2.25 -9.41
CA PHE A 230 -1.87 -2.70 -8.91
C PHE A 230 -2.18 -4.08 -9.48
N LEU A 231 -2.69 -4.95 -8.62
CA LEU A 231 -3.13 -6.29 -8.99
C LEU A 231 -4.66 -6.36 -8.92
N SER A 232 -5.30 -7.00 -9.87
CA SER A 232 -6.76 -7.12 -9.91
C SER A 232 -7.23 -8.51 -10.27
N LYS A 233 -8.48 -8.82 -9.93
CA LYS A 233 -9.13 -10.04 -10.38
C LYS A 233 -9.18 -10.10 -11.91
N ARG A 234 -9.12 -11.29 -12.47
CA ARG A 234 -9.07 -11.52 -13.92
C ARG A 234 -10.49 -11.57 -14.50
N THR A 235 -11.07 -10.40 -14.74
CA THR A 235 -12.37 -10.22 -15.38
C THR A 235 -12.27 -9.19 -16.50
N ASP A 236 -13.16 -9.23 -17.48
CA ASP A 236 -13.19 -8.25 -18.57
C ASP A 236 -13.43 -6.84 -18.07
N ASP A 237 -14.26 -6.69 -17.05
CA ASP A 237 -14.49 -5.42 -16.38
C ASP A 237 -13.21 -4.84 -15.79
N MET A 238 -12.44 -5.63 -15.04
CA MET A 238 -11.19 -5.15 -14.44
C MET A 238 -10.10 -4.94 -15.47
N LYS A 239 -10.13 -5.66 -16.59
CA LYS A 239 -9.24 -5.36 -17.73
C LYS A 239 -9.46 -3.94 -18.24
N GLN A 240 -10.72 -3.54 -18.46
CA GLN A 240 -11.07 -2.18 -18.90
C GLN A 240 -10.70 -1.12 -17.86
N VAL A 241 -10.92 -1.41 -16.56
CA VAL A 241 -10.50 -0.52 -15.48
C VAL A 241 -8.98 -0.35 -15.46
N ASN A 242 -8.21 -1.42 -15.59
CA ASN A 242 -6.74 -1.36 -15.65
C ASN A 242 -6.24 -0.56 -16.85
N GLU A 243 -6.87 -0.66 -18.01
CA GLU A 243 -6.54 0.15 -19.19
C GLU A 243 -6.76 1.65 -18.94
N LYS A 244 -7.84 2.03 -18.25
CA LYS A 244 -8.07 3.42 -17.82
C LYS A 244 -7.04 3.90 -16.81
N ILE A 245 -6.71 3.07 -15.83
CA ILE A 245 -5.66 3.37 -14.84
C ILE A 245 -4.33 3.60 -15.55
N ASP A 246 -3.92 2.69 -16.43
CA ASP A 246 -2.67 2.78 -17.18
C ASP A 246 -2.60 4.05 -18.04
N LYS A 247 -3.67 4.37 -18.76
CA LYS A 247 -3.78 5.59 -19.55
C LYS A 247 -3.60 6.84 -18.68
N THR A 248 -4.35 6.89 -17.57
CA THR A 248 -4.31 8.04 -16.65
C THR A 248 -2.94 8.19 -15.99
N MET A 249 -2.30 7.09 -15.61
CA MET A 249 -0.93 7.13 -15.04
C MET A 249 0.10 7.64 -16.05
N LYS A 250 -0.02 7.30 -17.34
CA LYS A 250 0.82 7.88 -18.41
C LYS A 250 0.64 9.39 -18.50
N GLU A 251 -0.59 9.88 -18.45
CA GLU A 251 -0.91 11.30 -18.46
C GLU A 251 -0.34 12.00 -17.20
N MET A 252 -0.50 11.41 -16.02
CA MET A 252 0.05 11.94 -14.77
C MET A 252 1.58 11.97 -14.75
N ARG A 253 2.23 11.03 -15.43
CA ARG A 253 3.68 11.03 -15.60
C ARG A 253 4.11 12.16 -16.54
N ALA A 254 3.41 12.36 -17.65
CA ALA A 254 3.70 13.39 -18.64
C ALA A 254 3.50 14.81 -18.10
N ASP A 255 2.47 15.04 -17.30
CA ASP A 255 2.15 16.35 -16.72
C ASP A 255 2.85 16.63 -15.37
N GLY A 256 3.63 15.67 -14.86
CA GLY A 256 4.38 15.77 -13.61
C GLY A 256 3.57 15.58 -12.34
N THR A 257 2.28 15.25 -12.43
CA THR A 257 1.43 15.00 -11.23
C THR A 257 1.92 13.79 -10.43
N LEU A 258 2.29 12.70 -11.12
CA LEU A 258 2.77 11.47 -10.45
C LEU A 258 4.01 11.72 -9.58
N LYS A 259 4.86 12.68 -9.97
CA LYS A 259 6.08 13.05 -9.22
C LYS A 259 5.78 13.87 -7.96
N LYS A 260 4.60 14.47 -7.89
CA LYS A 260 4.20 15.38 -6.78
C LYS A 260 3.44 14.66 -5.68
N LEU A 261 2.97 13.43 -5.93
CA LEU A 261 2.34 12.56 -4.94
C LEU A 261 3.39 11.97 -3.99
#